data_89cc40d832cdd2eacd50039c93a3758e
#
_entry.id   89cc40d832cdd2eacd50039c93a3758e
#
_cell.length_a   1.000
_cell.length_b   1.000
_cell.length_c   1.000
_cell.angle_alpha   90.00
_cell.angle_beta   90.00
_cell.angle_gamma   90.00
#
_symmetry.space_group_name_H-M   'P 1'
#
loop_
_entity.id
_entity.type
_entity.pdbx_description
1 polymer ?
#
loop_
_entity_poly.entity_id
_entity_poly.type
_entity_poly.pdbx_seq_one_letter_code
_entity_poly.pdbx_strand_id
1 'polypeptide(L)'
;MNIKPLKNLSLVFVTLFTTFVANLASAQDIPWASSAEEVGMSSERLERINQAMQRHIEAGNIQGAVTVVARRGKLVHFQSHGLMDVPNNRPMTDDNVFIMMSSTKPVLGVAAMMMIEEGLIRPTDLV
;
A
#
# COMPACT_ATOMS: atom_id res chain seq x y z
N MET A 1 14.90 -31.03 50.50
CA MET A 1 14.04 -30.72 49.36
C MET A 1 14.87 -29.93 48.36
N ASN A 2 15.35 -30.59 47.30
CA ASN A 2 16.35 -30.02 46.36
C ASN A 2 15.61 -29.30 45.22
N ILE A 3 15.61 -27.96 45.28
CA ILE A 3 15.03 -27.13 44.24
C ILE A 3 16.09 -26.99 43.14
N LYS A 4 15.92 -27.72 42.03
CA LYS A 4 16.78 -27.54 40.83
C LYS A 4 16.58 -26.13 40.27
N PRO A 5 17.65 -25.39 39.93
CA PRO A 5 17.54 -24.03 39.45
C PRO A 5 16.88 -24.00 38.05
N LEU A 6 15.90 -23.13 37.90
CA LEU A 6 15.15 -22.83 36.66
C LEU A 6 16.03 -22.19 35.58
N LYS A 7 17.09 -22.84 35.14
CA LYS A 7 17.90 -22.34 34.00
C LYS A 7 17.21 -22.40 32.66
N ASN A 8 16.10 -23.15 32.54
CA ASN A 8 15.38 -23.30 31.29
C ASN A 8 14.22 -22.30 31.12
N LEU A 9 13.87 -21.56 32.17
CA LEU A 9 12.76 -20.60 32.09
C LEU A 9 13.12 -19.35 31.27
N SER A 10 14.37 -18.89 31.37
CA SER A 10 14.86 -17.75 30.57
C SER A 10 14.98 -18.11 29.08
N LEU A 11 15.35 -19.36 28.76
CA LEU A 11 15.45 -19.83 27.38
C LEU A 11 14.06 -19.93 26.72
N VAL A 12 13.05 -20.38 27.46
CA VAL A 12 11.66 -20.46 27.00
C VAL A 12 11.07 -19.05 26.77
N PHE A 13 11.38 -18.10 27.66
CA PHE A 13 10.94 -16.71 27.48
C PHE A 13 11.59 -16.03 26.27
N VAL A 14 12.87 -16.26 26.04
CA VAL A 14 13.59 -15.71 24.88
C VAL A 14 13.06 -16.32 23.57
N THR A 15 12.81 -17.63 23.53
CA THR A 15 12.22 -18.25 22.33
C THR A 15 10.78 -17.82 22.07
N LEU A 16 9.95 -17.63 23.12
CA LEU A 16 8.58 -17.11 22.96
C LEU A 16 8.59 -15.66 22.49
N PHE A 17 9.51 -14.83 22.99
CA PHE A 17 9.65 -13.44 22.60
C PHE A 17 10.16 -13.28 21.17
N THR A 18 11.10 -14.11 20.71
CA THR A 18 11.58 -14.09 19.32
C THR A 18 10.52 -14.56 18.32
N THR A 19 9.68 -15.53 18.68
CA THR A 19 8.55 -15.95 17.80
C THR A 19 7.44 -14.91 17.76
N PHE A 20 7.21 -14.14 18.82
CA PHE A 20 6.23 -13.06 18.84
C PHE A 20 6.68 -11.86 17.99
N VAL A 21 7.96 -11.50 18.02
CA VAL A 21 8.51 -10.40 17.22
C VAL A 21 8.55 -10.73 15.71
N ALA A 22 8.68 -12.00 15.34
CA ALA A 22 8.69 -12.43 13.93
C ALA A 22 7.32 -12.29 13.23
N ASN A 23 6.22 -12.10 13.98
CA ASN A 23 4.89 -11.83 13.44
C ASN A 23 4.53 -10.33 13.36
N LEU A 24 5.47 -9.42 13.65
CA LEU A 24 5.27 -8.00 13.43
C LEU A 24 5.27 -7.72 11.93
N ALA A 25 4.04 -7.70 11.40
CA ALA A 25 3.61 -7.04 10.18
C ALA A 25 4.68 -6.97 9.08
N SER A 26 4.92 -8.04 8.37
CA SER A 26 5.32 -7.92 6.98
C SER A 26 4.16 -7.25 6.26
N ALA A 27 4.31 -6.00 5.87
CA ALA A 27 3.45 -5.42 4.85
C ALA A 27 3.54 -6.38 3.66
N GLN A 28 2.50 -7.17 3.44
CA GLN A 28 2.49 -8.11 2.33
C GLN A 28 2.35 -7.28 1.08
N ASP A 29 3.35 -7.32 0.22
CA ASP A 29 3.24 -6.76 -1.12
C ASP A 29 2.00 -7.37 -1.78
N ILE A 30 1.20 -6.52 -2.43
CA ILE A 30 0.05 -7.00 -3.18
C ILE A 30 0.60 -7.87 -4.32
N PRO A 31 0.29 -9.18 -4.35
CA PRO A 31 0.85 -10.07 -5.37
C PRO A 31 0.36 -9.69 -6.76
N TRP A 32 1.19 -9.94 -7.76
CA TRP A 32 0.79 -9.83 -9.15
C TRP A 32 -0.09 -11.03 -9.56
N ALA A 33 -1.11 -10.77 -10.38
CA ALA A 33 -1.78 -11.82 -11.12
C ALA A 33 -0.84 -12.36 -12.21
N SER A 34 -0.94 -13.64 -12.55
CA SER A 34 -0.18 -14.22 -13.65
C SER A 34 -0.63 -13.67 -15.02
N SER A 35 -1.89 -13.27 -15.13
CA SER A 35 -2.46 -12.51 -16.24
C SER A 35 -3.71 -11.73 -15.76
N ALA A 36 -4.15 -10.73 -16.52
CA ALA A 36 -5.38 -10.02 -16.21
C ALA A 36 -6.62 -10.94 -16.28
N GLU A 37 -6.60 -11.92 -17.15
CA GLU A 37 -7.67 -12.91 -17.36
C GLU A 37 -7.86 -13.81 -16.13
N GLU A 38 -6.82 -14.08 -15.36
CA GLU A 38 -6.89 -14.83 -14.10
C GLU A 38 -7.89 -14.21 -13.11
N VAL A 39 -7.96 -12.91 -13.09
CA VAL A 39 -8.88 -12.16 -12.20
C VAL A 39 -10.14 -11.68 -12.93
N GLY A 40 -10.36 -12.11 -14.18
CA GLY A 40 -11.52 -11.78 -14.99
C GLY A 40 -11.48 -10.37 -15.57
N MET A 41 -10.28 -9.88 -15.91
CA MET A 41 -10.03 -8.65 -16.66
C MET A 41 -9.45 -9.00 -18.04
N SER A 42 -9.42 -8.04 -18.96
CA SER A 42 -8.86 -8.21 -20.30
C SER A 42 -7.55 -7.42 -20.38
N SER A 43 -6.46 -8.12 -20.70
CA SER A 43 -5.14 -7.51 -20.94
C SER A 43 -5.22 -6.46 -22.07
N GLU A 44 -5.94 -6.77 -23.16
CA GLU A 44 -6.16 -5.84 -24.27
C GLU A 44 -6.85 -4.54 -23.81
N ARG A 45 -7.84 -4.66 -22.90
CA ARG A 45 -8.54 -3.47 -22.39
C ARG A 45 -7.68 -2.65 -21.43
N LEU A 46 -6.82 -3.30 -20.65
CA LEU A 46 -5.89 -2.61 -19.75
C LEU A 46 -4.89 -1.77 -20.55
N GLU A 47 -4.48 -2.23 -21.73
CA GLU A 47 -3.57 -1.46 -22.60
C GLU A 47 -4.17 -0.11 -23.03
N ARG A 48 -5.50 0.04 -23.07
CA ARG A 48 -6.15 1.31 -23.35
C ARG A 48 -5.84 2.39 -22.32
N ILE A 49 -5.44 2.00 -21.09
CA ILE A 49 -4.99 2.94 -20.05
C ILE A 49 -3.73 3.64 -20.54
N ASN A 50 -2.75 2.87 -21.01
CA ASN A 50 -1.48 3.39 -21.52
C ASN A 50 -1.71 4.38 -22.67
N GLN A 51 -2.54 3.99 -23.62
CA GLN A 51 -2.90 4.84 -24.76
C GLN A 51 -3.63 6.12 -24.32
N ALA A 52 -4.49 6.05 -23.30
CA ALA A 52 -5.18 7.21 -22.76
C ALA A 52 -4.20 8.17 -22.06
N MET A 53 -3.30 7.65 -21.22
CA MET A 53 -2.28 8.45 -20.54
C MET A 53 -1.36 9.13 -21.55
N GLN A 54 -0.92 8.40 -22.57
CA GLN A 54 -0.08 8.96 -23.63
C GLN A 54 -0.75 10.14 -24.35
N ARG A 55 -2.04 9.98 -24.74
CA ARG A 55 -2.78 11.09 -25.38
C ARG A 55 -2.90 12.32 -24.46
N HIS A 56 -3.11 12.12 -23.16
CA HIS A 56 -3.20 13.25 -22.24
C HIS A 56 -1.86 13.96 -22.02
N ILE A 57 -0.75 13.21 -22.03
CA ILE A 57 0.60 13.77 -21.93
C ILE A 57 0.94 14.55 -23.19
N GLU A 58 0.69 13.98 -24.39
CA GLU A 58 0.94 14.64 -25.68
C GLU A 58 0.10 15.91 -25.86
N ALA A 59 -1.13 15.90 -25.32
CA ALA A 59 -2.00 17.07 -25.33
C ALA A 59 -1.62 18.13 -24.26
N GLY A 60 -0.62 17.85 -23.40
CA GLY A 60 -0.22 18.75 -22.33
C GLY A 60 -1.20 18.85 -21.15
N ASN A 61 -2.20 17.96 -21.08
CA ASN A 61 -3.19 17.96 -20.01
C ASN A 61 -2.60 17.50 -18.66
N ILE A 62 -1.61 16.61 -18.69
CA ILE A 62 -0.86 16.12 -17.54
C ILE A 62 0.63 16.00 -17.92
N GLN A 63 1.51 16.15 -16.95
CA GLN A 63 2.95 15.99 -17.17
C GLN A 63 3.36 14.51 -17.08
N GLY A 64 2.76 13.79 -16.17
CA GLY A 64 2.97 12.38 -15.95
C GLY A 64 1.96 11.80 -14.97
N ALA A 65 1.91 10.50 -14.87
CA ALA A 65 1.02 9.77 -14.00
C ALA A 65 1.60 8.40 -13.65
N VAL A 66 1.13 7.84 -12.53
CA VAL A 66 1.26 6.42 -12.24
C VAL A 66 -0.15 5.82 -12.21
N THR A 67 -0.36 4.75 -12.95
CA THR A 67 -1.64 4.06 -13.02
C THR A 67 -1.53 2.67 -12.43
N VAL A 68 -2.47 2.33 -11.55
CA VAL A 68 -2.51 1.05 -10.84
C VAL A 68 -3.92 0.46 -10.95
N VAL A 69 -4.02 -0.82 -11.29
CA VAL A 69 -5.26 -1.57 -11.22
C VAL A 69 -5.02 -2.85 -10.43
N ALA A 70 -5.83 -3.06 -9.41
CA ALA A 70 -5.86 -4.29 -8.63
C ALA A 70 -7.27 -4.88 -8.66
N ARG A 71 -7.36 -6.20 -8.71
CA ARG A 71 -8.63 -6.93 -8.64
C ARG A 71 -8.45 -8.25 -7.90
N ARG A 72 -9.40 -8.60 -7.03
CA ARG A 72 -9.35 -9.83 -6.22
C ARG A 72 -8.06 -9.96 -5.41
N GLY A 73 -7.54 -8.82 -4.87
CA GLY A 73 -6.33 -8.79 -4.08
C GLY A 73 -5.03 -8.98 -4.88
N LYS A 74 -5.07 -8.88 -6.21
CA LYS A 74 -3.89 -9.00 -7.08
C LYS A 74 -3.73 -7.77 -7.98
N LEU A 75 -2.49 -7.35 -8.20
CA LEU A 75 -2.15 -6.33 -9.20
C LEU A 75 -2.25 -6.93 -10.60
N VAL A 76 -2.83 -6.18 -11.52
CA VAL A 76 -2.92 -6.54 -12.94
C VAL A 76 -2.35 -5.48 -13.87
N HIS A 77 -2.14 -4.27 -13.33
CA HIS A 77 -1.55 -3.16 -14.05
C HIS A 77 -0.88 -2.22 -13.05
N PHE A 78 0.35 -1.84 -13.33
CA PHE A 78 1.09 -0.84 -12.58
C PHE A 78 2.13 -0.24 -13.54
N GLN A 79 1.93 1.01 -13.94
CA GLN A 79 2.77 1.64 -14.95
C GLN A 79 2.91 3.13 -14.73
N SER A 80 4.13 3.62 -14.93
CA SER A 80 4.50 5.03 -14.92
C SER A 80 4.47 5.61 -16.33
N HIS A 81 4.02 6.86 -16.45
CA HIS A 81 3.83 7.57 -17.73
C HIS A 81 4.38 8.98 -17.63
N GLY A 82 5.06 9.44 -18.66
CA GLY A 82 5.55 10.83 -18.80
C GLY A 82 6.66 11.21 -17.82
N LEU A 83 6.64 12.46 -17.36
CA LEU A 83 7.69 13.06 -16.55
C LEU A 83 7.19 13.42 -15.15
N MET A 84 8.04 13.22 -14.15
CA MET A 84 7.84 13.76 -12.81
C MET A 84 8.31 15.21 -12.67
N ASP A 85 9.31 15.59 -13.48
CA ASP A 85 9.95 16.91 -13.46
C ASP A 85 10.26 17.31 -14.91
N VAL A 86 9.42 18.17 -15.46
CA VAL A 86 9.54 18.62 -16.85
C VAL A 86 10.78 19.47 -17.08
N PRO A 87 11.11 20.49 -16.22
CA PRO A 87 12.30 21.31 -16.38
C PRO A 87 13.60 20.51 -16.47
N ASN A 88 13.72 19.42 -15.74
CA ASN A 88 14.91 18.58 -15.69
C ASN A 88 14.78 17.29 -16.51
N ASN A 89 13.70 17.16 -17.28
CA ASN A 89 13.40 15.98 -18.12
C ASN A 89 13.52 14.64 -17.35
N ARG A 90 13.07 14.63 -16.07
CA ARG A 90 13.12 13.42 -15.24
C ARG A 90 11.88 12.56 -15.49
N PRO A 91 12.05 11.29 -15.86
CA PRO A 91 10.91 10.40 -16.10
C PRO A 91 10.13 10.13 -14.81
N MET A 92 8.84 9.85 -14.95
CA MET A 92 8.01 9.29 -13.89
C MET A 92 8.48 7.87 -13.59
N THR A 93 8.53 7.51 -12.29
CA THR A 93 8.88 6.17 -11.82
C THR A 93 7.83 5.65 -10.85
N ASP A 94 7.81 4.33 -10.61
CA ASP A 94 6.78 3.67 -9.80
C ASP A 94 6.88 4.02 -8.31
N ASP A 95 8.04 4.47 -7.87
CA ASP A 95 8.35 4.86 -6.48
C ASP A 95 8.20 6.37 -6.21
N ASN A 96 7.64 7.13 -7.16
CA ASN A 96 7.42 8.55 -6.97
C ASN A 96 6.42 8.82 -5.85
N VAL A 97 6.71 9.84 -5.04
CA VAL A 97 5.84 10.30 -3.97
C VAL A 97 4.87 11.36 -4.49
N PHE A 98 3.58 11.17 -4.22
CA PHE A 98 2.51 12.07 -4.62
C PHE A 98 1.87 12.74 -3.40
N ILE A 99 1.49 14.01 -3.56
CA ILE A 99 0.69 14.72 -2.55
C ILE A 99 -0.77 14.23 -2.68
N MET A 100 -1.26 13.56 -1.64
CA MET A 100 -2.60 12.95 -1.67
C MET A 100 -3.75 13.95 -1.52
N MET A 101 -3.47 15.19 -1.09
CA MET A 101 -4.49 16.20 -0.86
C MET A 101 -5.68 15.67 -0.03
N SER A 102 -6.91 15.86 -0.47
CA SER A 102 -8.12 15.39 0.23
C SER A 102 -8.28 13.88 0.31
N SER A 103 -7.52 13.11 -0.46
CA SER A 103 -7.47 11.65 -0.33
C SER A 103 -6.86 11.19 1.01
N THR A 104 -6.25 12.11 1.76
CA THR A 104 -5.82 11.89 3.15
C THR A 104 -7.01 11.71 4.12
N LYS A 105 -8.19 12.29 3.81
CA LYS A 105 -9.36 12.24 4.71
C LYS A 105 -9.85 10.83 5.04
N PRO A 106 -9.99 9.89 4.09
CA PRO A 106 -10.34 8.51 4.42
C PRO A 106 -9.34 7.85 5.38
N VAL A 107 -8.04 8.08 5.20
CA VAL A 107 -6.99 7.55 6.08
C VAL A 107 -7.14 8.10 7.50
N LEU A 108 -7.34 9.42 7.63
CA LEU A 108 -7.61 10.05 8.93
C LEU A 108 -8.92 9.55 9.55
N GLY A 109 -9.96 9.33 8.74
CA GLY A 109 -11.23 8.76 9.19
C GLY A 109 -11.06 7.36 9.79
N VAL A 110 -10.27 6.50 9.17
CA VAL A 110 -9.95 5.18 9.72
C VAL A 110 -9.22 5.30 11.06
N ALA A 111 -8.22 6.17 11.16
CA ALA A 111 -7.49 6.41 12.41
C ALA A 111 -8.44 6.90 13.54
N ALA A 112 -9.35 7.83 13.23
CA ALA A 112 -10.36 8.28 14.19
C ALA A 112 -11.30 7.14 14.63
N MET A 113 -11.73 6.28 13.71
CA MET A 113 -12.57 5.12 14.04
C MET A 113 -11.85 4.11 14.93
N MET A 114 -10.55 3.89 14.74
CA MET A 114 -9.75 3.06 15.64
C MET A 114 -9.72 3.64 17.07
N MET A 115 -9.57 4.96 17.20
CA MET A 115 -9.63 5.62 18.52
C MET A 115 -11.01 5.50 19.17
N ILE A 116 -12.08 5.53 18.39
CA ILE A 116 -13.45 5.30 18.87
C ILE A 116 -13.61 3.85 19.35
N GLU A 117 -13.11 2.90 18.60
CA GLU A 117 -13.15 1.48 18.95
C GLU A 117 -12.40 1.19 20.26
N GLU A 118 -11.27 1.86 20.49
CA GLU A 118 -10.50 1.81 21.74
C GLU A 118 -11.13 2.61 22.88
N GLY A 119 -12.22 3.35 22.63
CA GLY A 119 -12.91 4.15 23.63
C GLY A 119 -12.18 5.44 24.04
N LEU A 120 -11.18 5.87 23.26
CA LEU A 120 -10.40 7.07 23.53
C LEU A 120 -11.13 8.36 23.17
N ILE A 121 -12.00 8.33 22.16
CA ILE A 121 -12.85 9.44 21.74
C ILE A 121 -14.26 8.94 21.43
N ARG A 122 -15.22 9.86 21.39
CA ARG A 122 -16.61 9.59 20.99
C ARG A 122 -16.97 10.42 19.77
N PRO A 123 -17.87 9.95 18.89
CA PRO A 123 -18.33 10.74 17.73
C PRO A 123 -18.99 12.06 18.12
N THR A 124 -19.42 12.21 19.37
CA THR A 124 -20.09 13.39 19.92
C THR A 124 -19.17 14.31 20.69
N ASP A 125 -17.89 13.99 20.83
CA ASP A 125 -16.93 14.86 21.51
C ASP A 125 -16.71 16.12 20.67
N LEU A 126 -16.62 17.26 21.35
CA LEU A 126 -16.37 18.56 20.72
C LEU A 126 -14.88 18.67 20.34
N VAL A 127 -14.61 19.25 19.18
CA VAL A 127 -13.26 19.55 18.68
C VAL A 127 -12.86 20.96 19.07
#